data_9ca182f90fa45e753a729620de5d1f6d
#
_entry.id   9ca182f90fa45e753a729620de5d1f6d
#
_cell.length_a   1.000
_cell.length_b   1.000
_cell.length_c   1.000
_cell.angle_alpha   90.00
_cell.angle_beta   90.00
_cell.angle_gamma   90.00
#
_symmetry.space_group_name_H-M   'P 1'
#
loop_
_entity.id
_entity.type
_entity.pdbx_description
1 polymer ?
#
loop_
_entity_poly.entity_id
_entity_poly.type
_entity_poly.pdbx_seq_one_letter_code
_entity_poly.pdbx_strand_id
1 'polypeptide(L)'
;MLFEKLSYQDDFPINITIASIEEYPIHFHQDIEFLYVLKGKIDLKNGYCVYTLHEGDIFVNAGQEVHSMQSVDDEENIVALIQISTRYFSQYFPNLGKACYRTYSKKATNSRLDTLREMLLQIILQYNIRSFNYKNECIRLMKEVIDCLDRYFNLFAFEGDMAINMESVDQISIDRISRIINYIYQNYSEKIRLEELASMEHLSMFYVSHIIKNCTGKNFREFLCFARAERSEILLLDTNKKISQIAKEVGFSTTAYYEKYFMKWFKRTPEDHRAHYQTLVKSETHPEKITLIQPSQAIYLIKNTLSALNSQDSNASISRLSLEIDVNEKDRDPEPLKPFYHTLEIQITTEDYRALGAGLIHLLDQLKPAKISLLNSESDRDEDVSALYSCLRDTGYYVIRSPLSGDARQVISYGNDSIAKPINILDETISSGDTEISMRLRDHGDGGRRLLYGQSGVITHNGIKKPSYYAYLLLSRLRGHIVAHDKYYCVIRADENSPRYFVITYNYNDDIYNMCKSSASIYQAK
;
A
#
# COMPACT_ATOMS: atom_id res chain seq x y z
N MET A 1 -18.51 -26.80 -8.10
CA MET A 1 -18.97 -25.78 -9.08
C MET A 1 -17.75 -25.01 -9.55
N LEU A 2 -17.49 -24.97 -10.85
CA LEU A 2 -16.30 -24.32 -11.43
C LEU A 2 -16.28 -22.80 -11.19
N PHE A 3 -17.46 -22.18 -11.11
CA PHE A 3 -17.60 -20.74 -10.88
C PHE A 3 -17.40 -20.38 -9.42
N GLU A 4 -16.42 -19.54 -9.16
CA GLU A 4 -16.17 -18.92 -7.86
C GLU A 4 -16.84 -17.55 -7.78
N LYS A 5 -17.75 -17.38 -6.83
CA LYS A 5 -18.37 -16.09 -6.57
C LYS A 5 -17.55 -15.30 -5.57
N LEU A 6 -16.88 -14.27 -6.05
CA LEU A 6 -16.16 -13.34 -5.18
C LEU A 6 -17.13 -12.39 -4.48
N SER A 7 -16.88 -12.11 -3.22
CA SER A 7 -17.61 -11.13 -2.42
C SER A 7 -16.65 -10.06 -1.90
N TYR A 8 -17.11 -8.81 -1.91
CA TYR A 8 -16.34 -7.66 -1.47
C TYR A 8 -17.00 -7.03 -0.26
N GLN A 9 -16.21 -6.37 0.59
CA GLN A 9 -16.78 -5.54 1.66
C GLN A 9 -17.51 -4.34 1.05
N ASP A 10 -18.59 -3.87 1.68
CA ASP A 10 -19.54 -2.91 1.10
C ASP A 10 -18.91 -1.65 0.47
N ASP A 11 -17.83 -1.13 1.01
CA ASP A 11 -17.17 0.08 0.49
C ASP A 11 -15.77 -0.18 -0.09
N PHE A 12 -15.40 -1.45 -0.29
CA PHE A 12 -14.04 -1.78 -0.69
C PHE A 12 -14.01 -2.86 -1.79
N PRO A 13 -13.80 -2.47 -3.05
CA PRO A 13 -13.89 -3.36 -4.22
C PRO A 13 -12.61 -4.17 -4.47
N ILE A 14 -11.81 -4.44 -3.45
CA ILE A 14 -10.53 -5.14 -3.55
C ILE A 14 -10.45 -6.18 -2.44
N ASN A 15 -10.16 -7.44 -2.80
CA ASN A 15 -9.78 -8.49 -1.86
C ASN A 15 -8.29 -8.77 -2.01
N ILE A 16 -7.61 -8.98 -0.88
CA ILE A 16 -6.19 -9.37 -0.89
C ILE A 16 -6.01 -10.54 0.06
N THR A 17 -5.50 -11.63 -0.48
CA THR A 17 -5.12 -12.83 0.26
C THR A 17 -3.64 -13.08 0.06
N ILE A 18 -2.90 -13.25 1.15
CA ILE A 18 -1.48 -13.64 1.10
C ILE A 18 -1.38 -15.03 1.71
N ALA A 19 -0.92 -15.97 0.92
CA ALA A 19 -0.89 -17.37 1.31
C ALA A 19 0.30 -18.13 0.72
N SER A 20 0.66 -19.23 1.37
CA SER A 20 1.38 -20.33 0.76
C SER A 20 0.34 -21.28 0.15
N ILE A 21 0.51 -21.64 -1.10
CA ILE A 21 -0.43 -22.47 -1.85
C ILE A 21 0.21 -23.81 -2.14
N GLU A 22 -0.35 -24.91 -1.62
CA GLU A 22 -0.04 -26.27 -2.03
C GLU A 22 -0.86 -26.61 -3.29
N GLU A 23 -2.17 -26.37 -3.22
CA GLU A 23 -3.10 -26.61 -4.34
C GLU A 23 -4.27 -25.64 -4.27
N TYR A 24 -4.55 -24.97 -5.38
CA TYR A 24 -5.78 -24.19 -5.58
C TYR A 24 -6.52 -24.80 -6.78
N PRO A 25 -7.67 -25.46 -6.56
CA PRO A 25 -8.37 -26.23 -7.57
C PRO A 25 -8.79 -25.38 -8.76
N ILE A 26 -9.07 -26.06 -9.89
CA ILE A 26 -9.49 -25.42 -11.13
C ILE A 26 -10.84 -24.72 -10.95
N HIS A 27 -10.87 -23.43 -11.32
CA HIS A 27 -12.03 -22.56 -11.19
C HIS A 27 -11.96 -21.39 -12.18
N PHE A 28 -13.02 -20.57 -12.20
CA PHE A 28 -13.04 -19.25 -12.83
C PHE A 28 -13.98 -18.31 -12.07
N HIS A 29 -13.76 -17.03 -12.23
CA HIS A 29 -14.61 -15.94 -11.71
C HIS A 29 -14.82 -14.86 -12.77
N GLN A 30 -15.71 -13.88 -12.50
CA GLN A 30 -15.97 -12.77 -13.42
C GLN A 30 -15.03 -11.60 -13.26
N ASP A 31 -14.39 -11.50 -12.12
CA ASP A 31 -13.53 -10.41 -11.73
C ASP A 31 -12.09 -10.63 -12.17
N ILE A 32 -11.25 -9.58 -12.11
CA ILE A 32 -9.83 -9.67 -12.43
C ILE A 32 -9.07 -10.08 -11.18
N GLU A 33 -8.13 -10.99 -11.34
CA GLU A 33 -7.23 -11.43 -10.29
C GLU A 33 -5.78 -11.24 -10.70
N PHE A 34 -5.00 -10.63 -9.80
CA PHE A 34 -3.55 -10.58 -9.90
C PHE A 34 -2.96 -11.66 -9.01
N LEU A 35 -2.10 -12.47 -9.58
CA LEU A 35 -1.23 -13.39 -8.86
C LEU A 35 0.17 -12.77 -8.84
N TYR A 36 0.67 -12.41 -7.64
CA TYR A 36 2.02 -11.89 -7.45
C TYR A 36 2.84 -12.85 -6.57
N VAL A 37 3.92 -13.41 -7.11
CA VAL A 37 4.80 -14.31 -6.36
C VAL A 37 5.76 -13.46 -5.51
N LEU A 38 5.54 -13.49 -4.19
CA LEU A 38 6.35 -12.74 -3.21
C LEU A 38 7.58 -13.53 -2.77
N LYS A 39 7.53 -14.88 -2.83
CA LYS A 39 8.65 -15.77 -2.50
C LYS A 39 8.48 -17.11 -3.20
N GLY A 40 9.59 -17.69 -3.66
CA GLY A 40 9.62 -19.02 -4.25
C GLY A 40 9.05 -19.10 -5.65
N LYS A 41 8.35 -20.19 -5.97
CA LYS A 41 7.76 -20.44 -7.28
C LYS A 41 6.43 -21.17 -7.18
N ILE A 42 5.58 -21.00 -8.21
CA ILE A 42 4.26 -21.64 -8.31
C ILE A 42 3.92 -21.93 -9.76
N ASP A 43 3.28 -23.08 -10.02
CA ASP A 43 2.71 -23.39 -11.31
C ASP A 43 1.28 -22.85 -11.40
N LEU A 44 1.02 -22.00 -12.38
CA LEU A 44 -0.29 -21.49 -12.74
C LEU A 44 -0.74 -22.11 -14.04
N LYS A 45 -1.80 -22.92 -14.01
CA LYS A 45 -2.53 -23.29 -15.20
C LYS A 45 -3.53 -22.16 -15.52
N ASN A 46 -3.44 -21.58 -16.71
CA ASN A 46 -4.42 -20.63 -17.22
C ASN A 46 -4.83 -21.08 -18.63
N GLY A 47 -6.08 -21.46 -18.80
CA GLY A 47 -6.59 -22.08 -20.02
C GLY A 47 -5.77 -23.31 -20.41
N TYR A 48 -5.17 -23.25 -21.59
CA TYR A 48 -4.38 -24.36 -22.16
C TYR A 48 -2.89 -24.33 -21.77
N CYS A 49 -2.40 -23.29 -21.12
CA CYS A 49 -1.00 -23.11 -20.75
C CYS A 49 -0.77 -23.36 -19.26
N VAL A 50 0.42 -23.86 -18.95
CA VAL A 50 0.95 -23.89 -17.59
C VAL A 50 2.16 -22.98 -17.55
N TYR A 51 2.18 -22.06 -16.61
CA TYR A 51 3.24 -21.09 -16.39
C TYR A 51 3.90 -21.37 -15.03
N THR A 52 5.18 -21.62 -15.01
CA THR A 52 5.94 -21.61 -13.75
C THR A 52 6.34 -20.17 -13.47
N LEU A 53 5.70 -19.57 -12.49
CA LEU A 53 5.96 -18.21 -12.03
C LEU A 53 6.99 -18.24 -10.91
N HIS A 54 7.94 -17.32 -10.95
CA HIS A 54 9.03 -17.19 -9.98
C HIS A 54 8.84 -15.93 -9.16
N GLU A 55 9.63 -15.80 -8.11
CA GLU A 55 9.66 -14.60 -7.28
C GLU A 55 9.76 -13.32 -8.09
N GLY A 56 8.87 -12.36 -7.83
CA GLY A 56 8.74 -11.12 -8.57
C GLY A 56 7.85 -11.20 -9.81
N ASP A 57 7.41 -12.38 -10.25
CA ASP A 57 6.48 -12.48 -11.38
C ASP A 57 5.06 -12.08 -10.97
N ILE A 58 4.40 -11.38 -11.91
CA ILE A 58 2.99 -11.00 -11.82
C ILE A 58 2.25 -11.64 -12.98
N PHE A 59 1.13 -12.28 -12.69
CA PHE A 59 0.20 -12.77 -13.70
C PHE A 59 -1.19 -12.17 -13.45
N VAL A 60 -1.86 -11.76 -14.52
CA VAL A 60 -3.22 -11.22 -14.45
C VAL A 60 -4.17 -12.21 -15.11
N ASN A 61 -5.04 -12.81 -14.30
CA ASN A 61 -6.17 -13.61 -14.78
C ASN A 61 -7.32 -12.65 -15.12
N ALA A 62 -7.70 -12.58 -16.38
CA ALA A 62 -8.88 -11.84 -16.80
C ALA A 62 -10.16 -12.58 -16.39
N GLY A 63 -11.27 -11.86 -16.32
CA GLY A 63 -12.57 -12.47 -16.05
C GLY A 63 -12.90 -13.59 -17.02
N GLN A 64 -13.47 -14.69 -16.52
CA GLN A 64 -13.86 -15.89 -17.27
C GLN A 64 -12.67 -16.71 -17.86
N GLU A 65 -11.48 -16.56 -17.35
CA GLU A 65 -10.35 -17.44 -17.62
C GLU A 65 -10.33 -18.58 -16.61
N VAL A 66 -10.30 -19.84 -17.11
CA VAL A 66 -10.24 -21.03 -16.26
C VAL A 66 -8.80 -21.22 -15.80
N HIS A 67 -8.58 -21.24 -14.49
CA HIS A 67 -7.24 -21.35 -13.93
C HIS A 67 -7.18 -22.19 -12.66
N SER A 68 -5.98 -22.62 -12.30
CA SER A 68 -5.64 -23.33 -11.07
C SER A 68 -4.19 -23.09 -10.71
N MET A 69 -3.83 -23.28 -9.45
CA MET A 69 -2.47 -23.11 -8.98
C MET A 69 -2.01 -24.35 -8.21
N GLN A 70 -0.72 -24.67 -8.32
CA GLN A 70 -0.10 -25.79 -7.62
C GLN A 70 1.34 -25.45 -7.26
N SER A 71 1.78 -25.92 -6.07
CA SER A 71 3.19 -25.82 -5.68
C SER A 71 4.09 -26.58 -6.65
N VAL A 72 5.31 -26.11 -6.83
CA VAL A 72 6.33 -26.77 -7.64
C VAL A 72 7.26 -27.54 -6.71
N ASP A 73 7.39 -28.85 -6.93
CA ASP A 73 8.32 -29.73 -6.18
C ASP A 73 8.20 -29.61 -4.64
N ASP A 74 7.00 -29.33 -4.13
CA ASP A 74 6.72 -29.11 -2.70
C ASP A 74 7.58 -27.98 -2.06
N GLU A 75 8.13 -27.07 -2.87
CA GLU A 75 8.87 -25.92 -2.36
C GLU A 75 7.93 -24.89 -1.73
N GLU A 76 8.44 -24.24 -0.69
CA GLU A 76 7.73 -23.14 -0.04
C GLU A 76 7.51 -21.98 -1.01
N ASN A 77 6.27 -21.56 -1.16
CA ASN A 77 5.91 -20.35 -1.90
C ASN A 77 5.10 -19.39 -1.02
N ILE A 78 5.16 -18.11 -1.33
CA ILE A 78 4.26 -17.10 -0.78
C ILE A 78 3.77 -16.25 -1.95
N VAL A 79 2.47 -16.22 -2.12
CA VAL A 79 1.83 -15.47 -3.19
C VAL A 79 0.80 -14.49 -2.62
N ALA A 80 0.62 -13.38 -3.29
CA ALA A 80 -0.48 -12.46 -3.07
C ALA A 80 -1.50 -12.61 -4.19
N LEU A 81 -2.73 -12.94 -3.83
CA LEU A 81 -3.89 -12.94 -4.71
C LEU A 81 -4.64 -11.62 -4.47
N ILE A 82 -4.72 -10.79 -5.50
CA ILE A 82 -5.40 -9.49 -5.44
C ILE A 82 -6.57 -9.55 -6.42
N GLN A 83 -7.78 -9.62 -5.90
CA GLN A 83 -9.01 -9.68 -6.66
C GLN A 83 -9.69 -8.30 -6.65
N ILE A 84 -10.11 -7.83 -7.81
CA ILE A 84 -10.74 -6.52 -7.94
C ILE A 84 -12.10 -6.63 -8.61
N SER A 85 -13.10 -5.94 -8.07
CA SER A 85 -14.45 -5.91 -8.64
C SER A 85 -14.47 -5.23 -10.00
N THR A 86 -14.57 -6.03 -11.06
CA THR A 86 -14.71 -5.54 -12.43
C THR A 86 -15.93 -4.60 -12.55
N ARG A 87 -17.02 -4.93 -11.86
CA ARG A 87 -18.23 -4.09 -11.84
C ARG A 87 -17.94 -2.68 -11.29
N TYR A 88 -17.18 -2.59 -10.20
CA TYR A 88 -16.84 -1.29 -9.59
C TYR A 88 -15.90 -0.49 -10.49
N PHE A 89 -14.81 -1.10 -10.95
CA PHE A 89 -13.81 -0.37 -11.72
C PHE A 89 -14.22 -0.07 -13.17
N SER A 90 -15.19 -0.80 -13.74
CA SER A 90 -15.71 -0.51 -15.09
C SER A 90 -16.39 0.85 -15.23
N GLN A 91 -16.81 1.49 -14.14
CA GLN A 91 -17.29 2.88 -14.18
C GLN A 91 -16.21 3.90 -14.56
N TYR A 92 -14.93 3.56 -14.30
CA TYR A 92 -13.76 4.37 -14.65
C TYR A 92 -13.05 3.85 -15.91
N PHE A 93 -13.10 2.53 -16.12
CA PHE A 93 -12.43 1.80 -17.21
C PHE A 93 -13.45 0.91 -17.93
N PRO A 94 -14.23 1.46 -18.89
CA PRO A 94 -15.36 0.75 -19.49
C PRO A 94 -15.00 -0.56 -20.19
N ASN A 95 -13.75 -0.74 -20.60
CA ASN A 95 -13.26 -1.95 -21.28
C ASN A 95 -12.62 -2.98 -20.34
N LEU A 96 -12.52 -2.70 -19.04
CA LEU A 96 -11.81 -3.53 -18.07
C LEU A 96 -12.27 -5.00 -18.08
N GLY A 97 -13.58 -5.25 -18.09
CA GLY A 97 -14.11 -6.62 -18.10
C GLY A 97 -13.97 -7.37 -19.44
N LYS A 98 -13.39 -6.73 -20.44
CA LYS A 98 -13.21 -7.26 -21.81
C LYS A 98 -11.73 -7.36 -22.18
N ALA A 99 -10.85 -6.72 -21.42
CA ALA A 99 -9.43 -6.66 -21.69
C ALA A 99 -8.73 -7.95 -21.25
N CYS A 100 -7.73 -8.36 -22.01
CA CYS A 100 -6.79 -9.40 -21.65
C CYS A 100 -5.44 -8.74 -21.40
N TYR A 101 -4.91 -8.89 -20.21
CA TYR A 101 -3.60 -8.35 -19.85
C TYR A 101 -2.54 -9.45 -19.85
N ARG A 102 -1.36 -9.15 -20.37
CA ARG A 102 -0.23 -10.07 -20.38
C ARG A 102 0.98 -9.42 -19.69
N THR A 103 1.17 -9.78 -18.45
CA THR A 103 2.26 -9.28 -17.60
C THR A 103 3.44 -10.25 -17.49
N TYR A 104 3.22 -11.54 -17.81
CA TYR A 104 4.24 -12.55 -17.78
C TYR A 104 5.12 -12.52 -19.04
N SER A 105 6.43 -12.36 -18.87
CA SER A 105 7.41 -12.43 -19.94
C SER A 105 8.68 -13.11 -19.45
N LYS A 106 9.07 -14.20 -20.08
CA LYS A 106 10.32 -14.92 -19.77
C LYS A 106 11.61 -14.14 -20.11
N LYS A 107 11.51 -13.04 -20.87
CA LYS A 107 12.69 -12.39 -21.48
C LYS A 107 12.79 -10.88 -21.28
N ALA A 108 11.85 -10.24 -20.62
CA ALA A 108 11.85 -8.78 -20.53
C ALA A 108 12.09 -8.30 -19.10
N THR A 109 13.29 -7.78 -18.83
CA THR A 109 13.49 -6.72 -17.84
C THR A 109 12.81 -5.46 -18.39
N ASN A 110 11.56 -5.26 -18.06
CA ASN A 110 10.80 -4.09 -18.46
C ASN A 110 10.67 -3.17 -17.25
N SER A 111 11.21 -1.96 -17.32
CA SER A 111 11.09 -0.95 -16.26
C SER A 111 9.62 -0.66 -15.86
N ARG A 112 8.68 -0.87 -16.77
CA ARG A 112 7.24 -0.73 -16.53
C ARG A 112 6.67 -1.86 -15.67
N LEU A 113 7.28 -3.07 -15.76
CA LEU A 113 6.91 -4.18 -14.89
C LEU A 113 7.35 -3.90 -13.44
N ASP A 114 8.48 -3.24 -13.23
CA ASP A 114 8.94 -2.83 -11.91
C ASP A 114 8.02 -1.76 -11.30
N THR A 115 7.54 -0.81 -12.11
CA THR A 115 6.52 0.14 -11.69
C THR A 115 5.20 -0.56 -11.28
N LEU A 116 4.78 -1.58 -12.03
CA LEU A 116 3.60 -2.38 -11.69
C LEU A 116 3.81 -3.16 -10.39
N ARG A 117 5.00 -3.78 -10.21
CA ARG A 117 5.38 -4.47 -8.97
C ARG A 117 5.31 -3.54 -7.77
N GLU A 118 5.89 -2.36 -7.89
CA GLU A 118 5.91 -1.36 -6.83
C GLU A 118 4.48 -0.94 -6.42
N MET A 119 3.63 -0.57 -7.38
CA MET A 119 2.24 -0.18 -7.10
C MET A 119 1.46 -1.30 -6.41
N LEU A 120 1.59 -2.55 -6.86
CA LEU A 120 0.91 -3.68 -6.24
C LEU A 120 1.42 -3.94 -4.81
N LEU A 121 2.74 -3.87 -4.58
CA LEU A 121 3.31 -4.01 -3.25
C LEU A 121 2.84 -2.89 -2.30
N GLN A 122 2.71 -1.66 -2.79
CA GLN A 122 2.16 -0.56 -2.00
C GLN A 122 0.69 -0.82 -1.62
N ILE A 123 -0.13 -1.32 -2.56
CA ILE A 123 -1.53 -1.70 -2.26
C ILE A 123 -1.57 -2.78 -1.18
N ILE A 124 -0.77 -3.85 -1.32
CA ILE A 124 -0.73 -4.95 -0.35
C ILE A 124 -0.26 -4.43 1.02
N LEU A 125 0.73 -3.53 1.04
CA LEU A 125 1.24 -2.93 2.28
C LEU A 125 0.16 -2.09 2.98
N GLN A 126 -0.51 -1.18 2.26
CA GLN A 126 -1.59 -0.35 2.80
C GLN A 126 -2.75 -1.20 3.35
N TYR A 127 -3.13 -2.24 2.60
CA TYR A 127 -4.18 -3.17 3.02
C TYR A 127 -3.85 -3.90 4.34
N ASN A 128 -2.60 -4.30 4.55
CA ASN A 128 -2.17 -5.01 5.77
C ASN A 128 -1.96 -4.06 6.96
N ILE A 129 -1.45 -2.84 6.73
CA ILE A 129 -1.27 -1.82 7.79
C ILE A 129 -2.60 -1.26 8.26
N ARG A 130 -3.59 -1.13 7.37
CA ARG A 130 -4.93 -0.56 7.65
C ARG A 130 -4.89 0.83 8.29
N SER A 131 -4.06 1.72 7.75
CA SER A 131 -4.05 3.14 8.15
C SER A 131 -5.44 3.79 7.97
N PHE A 132 -5.65 4.95 8.58
CA PHE A 132 -6.98 5.62 8.62
C PHE A 132 -7.66 5.74 7.25
N ASN A 133 -6.91 5.94 6.15
CA ASN A 133 -7.46 6.12 4.79
C ASN A 133 -7.08 5.01 3.81
N TYR A 134 -6.71 3.83 4.31
CA TYR A 134 -6.14 2.75 3.47
C TYR A 134 -7.05 2.33 2.32
N LYS A 135 -8.38 2.29 2.52
CA LYS A 135 -9.34 1.88 1.49
C LYS A 135 -9.27 2.80 0.26
N ASN A 136 -9.33 4.12 0.50
CA ASN A 136 -9.26 5.10 -0.59
C ASN A 136 -7.89 5.09 -1.28
N GLU A 137 -6.82 4.91 -0.51
CA GLU A 137 -5.47 4.83 -1.07
C GLU A 137 -5.28 3.57 -1.92
N CYS A 138 -5.76 2.42 -1.48
CA CYS A 138 -5.75 1.20 -2.29
C CYS A 138 -6.58 1.36 -3.57
N ILE A 139 -7.75 2.01 -3.51
CA ILE A 139 -8.57 2.28 -4.70
C ILE A 139 -7.85 3.25 -5.66
N ARG A 140 -7.20 4.28 -5.14
CA ARG A 140 -6.42 5.24 -5.94
C ARG A 140 -5.28 4.53 -6.68
N LEU A 141 -4.46 3.79 -5.95
CA LEU A 141 -3.35 3.02 -6.51
C LEU A 141 -3.84 1.96 -7.51
N MET A 142 -4.96 1.29 -7.24
CA MET A 142 -5.51 0.31 -8.16
C MET A 142 -5.98 0.94 -9.48
N LYS A 143 -6.48 2.16 -9.47
CA LYS A 143 -6.78 2.90 -10.70
C LYS A 143 -5.52 3.18 -11.51
N GLU A 144 -4.41 3.49 -10.87
CA GLU A 144 -3.11 3.68 -11.54
C GLU A 144 -2.57 2.36 -12.10
N VAL A 145 -2.75 1.25 -11.37
CA VAL A 145 -2.44 -0.11 -11.85
C VAL A 145 -3.24 -0.43 -13.12
N ILE A 146 -4.54 -0.19 -13.13
CA ILE A 146 -5.40 -0.47 -14.30
C ILE A 146 -4.99 0.42 -15.48
N ASP A 147 -4.73 1.71 -15.27
CA ASP A 147 -4.25 2.61 -16.32
C ASP A 147 -2.90 2.15 -16.90
N CYS A 148 -2.01 1.69 -16.03
CA CYS A 148 -0.72 1.10 -16.46
C CYS A 148 -0.93 -0.18 -17.30
N LEU A 149 -1.86 -1.06 -16.88
CA LEU A 149 -2.20 -2.27 -17.63
C LEU A 149 -2.78 -1.93 -19.01
N ASP A 150 -3.73 -1.01 -19.07
CA ASP A 150 -4.38 -0.59 -20.32
C ASP A 150 -3.38 0.02 -21.31
N ARG A 151 -2.41 0.79 -20.82
CA ARG A 151 -1.40 1.45 -21.67
C ARG A 151 -0.30 0.49 -22.14
N TYR A 152 0.15 -0.43 -21.30
CA TYR A 152 1.42 -1.14 -21.53
C TYR A 152 1.30 -2.66 -21.57
N PHE A 153 0.21 -3.25 -21.08
CA PHE A 153 0.04 -4.69 -20.94
C PHE A 153 -1.20 -5.26 -21.62
N ASN A 154 -1.96 -4.41 -22.31
CA ASN A 154 -3.14 -4.83 -23.10
C ASN A 154 -2.70 -5.45 -24.41
N LEU A 155 -2.09 -6.65 -24.33
CA LEU A 155 -1.41 -7.30 -25.42
C LEU A 155 -1.75 -8.77 -25.56
N PHE A 156 -1.86 -9.21 -26.81
CA PHE A 156 -2.02 -10.59 -27.19
C PHE A 156 -0.70 -11.16 -27.70
N ALA A 157 0.10 -11.74 -26.81
CA ALA A 157 1.24 -12.55 -27.22
C ALA A 157 0.80 -14.02 -27.24
N PHE A 158 0.63 -14.59 -28.42
CA PHE A 158 0.43 -16.02 -28.61
C PHE A 158 1.66 -16.66 -29.22
N GLU A 159 2.04 -17.79 -28.65
CA GLU A 159 3.16 -18.67 -28.93
C GLU A 159 4.46 -18.31 -28.22
N GLY A 160 4.72 -19.14 -27.23
CA GLY A 160 5.93 -19.36 -26.47
C GLY A 160 7.12 -18.50 -26.84
N ASP A 161 7.57 -17.61 -26.03
CA ASP A 161 8.81 -16.83 -26.10
C ASP A 161 8.83 -15.57 -26.97
N MET A 162 7.81 -15.25 -27.75
CA MET A 162 7.76 -14.00 -28.49
C MET A 162 6.85 -13.00 -27.79
N ALA A 163 7.39 -12.26 -26.84
CA ALA A 163 6.83 -10.96 -26.52
C ALA A 163 6.92 -10.11 -27.79
N ILE A 164 5.77 -9.81 -28.41
CA ILE A 164 5.75 -8.82 -29.49
C ILE A 164 6.25 -7.53 -28.86
N ASN A 165 7.37 -7.02 -29.36
CA ASN A 165 7.92 -5.76 -28.89
C ASN A 165 7.00 -4.64 -29.36
N MET A 166 6.04 -4.25 -28.50
CA MET A 166 5.03 -3.24 -28.80
C MET A 166 5.57 -1.80 -28.68
N GLU A 167 6.85 -1.63 -28.32
CA GLU A 167 7.48 -0.30 -28.35
C GLU A 167 7.52 0.30 -29.76
N SER A 168 7.35 -0.54 -30.80
CA SER A 168 7.28 -0.12 -32.21
C SER A 168 5.87 0.06 -32.77
N VAL A 169 4.81 -0.26 -32.01
CA VAL A 169 3.41 -0.16 -32.47
C VAL A 169 2.77 1.11 -31.95
N ASP A 170 2.19 1.90 -32.85
CA ASP A 170 1.51 3.13 -32.46
C ASP A 170 0.25 2.85 -31.62
N GLN A 171 -0.09 3.78 -30.73
CA GLN A 171 -1.22 3.64 -29.80
C GLN A 171 -2.56 3.44 -30.52
N ILE A 172 -2.73 4.05 -31.70
CA ILE A 172 -3.94 3.93 -32.51
C ILE A 172 -4.12 2.47 -32.98
N SER A 173 -3.05 1.82 -33.36
CA SER A 173 -3.07 0.40 -33.77
C SER A 173 -3.35 -0.53 -32.58
N ILE A 174 -2.84 -0.22 -31.41
CA ILE A 174 -3.15 -0.94 -30.17
C ILE A 174 -4.64 -0.84 -29.83
N ASP A 175 -5.20 0.34 -29.85
CA ASP A 175 -6.61 0.56 -29.55
C ASP A 175 -7.54 -0.15 -30.55
N ARG A 176 -7.16 -0.14 -31.84
CA ARG A 176 -7.91 -0.85 -32.90
C ARG A 176 -7.90 -2.34 -32.71
N ILE A 177 -6.73 -2.93 -32.49
CA ILE A 177 -6.64 -4.38 -32.27
C ILE A 177 -7.38 -4.81 -31.02
N SER A 178 -7.30 -4.03 -29.95
CA SER A 178 -8.05 -4.28 -28.71
C SER A 178 -9.56 -4.29 -28.97
N ARG A 179 -10.11 -3.34 -29.73
CA ARG A 179 -11.53 -3.35 -30.11
C ARG A 179 -11.90 -4.56 -30.96
N ILE A 180 -11.08 -4.90 -31.95
CA ILE A 180 -11.31 -6.09 -32.81
C ILE A 180 -11.35 -7.36 -31.99
N ILE A 181 -10.38 -7.56 -31.09
CA ILE A 181 -10.30 -8.77 -30.27
C ILE A 181 -11.46 -8.83 -29.29
N ASN A 182 -11.77 -7.71 -28.64
CA ASN A 182 -12.94 -7.61 -27.75
C ASN A 182 -14.23 -7.96 -28.48
N TYR A 183 -14.42 -7.50 -29.71
CA TYR A 183 -15.57 -7.85 -30.52
C TYR A 183 -15.62 -9.36 -30.81
N ILE A 184 -14.49 -9.99 -31.15
CA ILE A 184 -14.39 -11.43 -31.38
C ILE A 184 -14.78 -12.21 -30.11
N TYR A 185 -14.25 -11.84 -28.93
CA TYR A 185 -14.57 -12.51 -27.67
C TYR A 185 -16.01 -12.29 -27.19
N GLN A 186 -16.65 -11.20 -27.59
CA GLN A 186 -18.06 -10.96 -27.27
C GLN A 186 -19.02 -11.73 -28.17
N ASN A 187 -18.62 -12.00 -29.42
CA ASN A 187 -19.47 -12.57 -30.45
C ASN A 187 -18.94 -13.91 -30.99
N TYR A 188 -18.03 -14.59 -30.26
CA TYR A 188 -17.33 -15.78 -30.73
C TYR A 188 -18.27 -16.92 -31.15
N SER A 189 -19.42 -17.06 -30.49
CA SER A 189 -20.43 -18.09 -30.81
C SER A 189 -21.16 -17.84 -32.15
N GLU A 190 -21.16 -16.59 -32.60
CA GLU A 190 -21.84 -16.14 -33.81
C GLU A 190 -20.94 -16.26 -35.05
N LYS A 191 -21.53 -16.06 -36.22
CA LYS A 191 -20.79 -16.03 -37.48
C LYS A 191 -20.20 -14.64 -37.68
N ILE A 192 -18.93 -14.47 -37.32
CA ILE A 192 -18.17 -13.24 -37.55
C ILE A 192 -17.49 -13.30 -38.92
N ARG A 193 -17.55 -12.20 -39.68
CA ARG A 193 -16.87 -12.02 -40.95
C ARG A 193 -15.79 -10.94 -40.84
N LEU A 194 -14.72 -11.13 -41.63
CA LEU A 194 -13.61 -10.16 -41.64
C LEU A 194 -14.07 -8.77 -42.16
N GLU A 195 -15.07 -8.76 -43.06
CA GLU A 195 -15.69 -7.55 -43.58
C GLU A 195 -16.37 -6.73 -42.50
N GLU A 196 -16.97 -7.38 -41.51
CA GLU A 196 -17.63 -6.71 -40.37
C GLU A 196 -16.63 -5.97 -39.52
N LEU A 197 -15.49 -6.62 -39.22
CA LEU A 197 -14.39 -6.03 -38.46
C LEU A 197 -13.74 -4.87 -39.22
N ALA A 198 -13.60 -5.02 -40.54
CA ALA A 198 -13.05 -3.98 -41.40
C ALA A 198 -13.96 -2.74 -41.43
N SER A 199 -15.27 -2.95 -41.53
CA SER A 199 -16.27 -1.87 -41.50
C SER A 199 -16.33 -1.16 -40.15
N MET A 200 -16.25 -1.93 -39.06
CA MET A 200 -16.25 -1.40 -37.69
C MET A 200 -15.08 -0.44 -37.44
N GLU A 201 -13.90 -0.74 -37.95
CA GLU A 201 -12.69 0.07 -37.77
C GLU A 201 -12.41 1.05 -38.93
N HIS A 202 -13.29 1.08 -39.96
CA HIS A 202 -13.09 1.88 -41.18
C HIS A 202 -11.77 1.57 -41.90
N LEU A 203 -11.42 0.26 -41.99
CA LEU A 203 -10.19 -0.24 -42.56
C LEU A 203 -10.47 -1.22 -43.73
N SER A 204 -9.45 -1.49 -44.53
CA SER A 204 -9.54 -2.57 -45.50
C SER A 204 -9.43 -3.94 -44.83
N MET A 205 -10.07 -4.97 -45.41
CA MET A 205 -9.97 -6.35 -44.91
C MET A 205 -8.51 -6.82 -44.87
N PHE A 206 -7.69 -6.40 -45.86
CA PHE A 206 -6.27 -6.72 -45.90
C PHE A 206 -5.53 -6.19 -44.67
N TYR A 207 -5.77 -4.95 -44.32
CA TYR A 207 -5.13 -4.33 -43.15
C TYR A 207 -5.59 -4.95 -41.83
N VAL A 208 -6.90 -5.24 -41.67
CA VAL A 208 -7.42 -5.94 -40.49
C VAL A 208 -6.82 -7.35 -40.37
N SER A 209 -6.75 -8.11 -41.47
CA SER A 209 -6.11 -9.41 -41.45
C SER A 209 -4.64 -9.33 -41.04
N HIS A 210 -3.92 -8.31 -41.55
CA HIS A 210 -2.50 -8.09 -41.26
C HIS A 210 -2.30 -7.70 -39.77
N ILE A 211 -3.09 -6.77 -39.23
CA ILE A 211 -2.96 -6.35 -37.85
C ILE A 211 -3.30 -7.49 -36.86
N ILE A 212 -4.34 -8.30 -37.16
CA ILE A 212 -4.65 -9.48 -36.35
C ILE A 212 -3.48 -10.45 -36.35
N LYS A 213 -2.92 -10.76 -37.52
CA LYS A 213 -1.79 -11.70 -37.65
C LYS A 213 -0.55 -11.19 -36.93
N ASN A 214 -0.22 -9.91 -37.07
CA ASN A 214 0.96 -9.31 -36.43
C ASN A 214 0.85 -9.29 -34.91
N CYS A 215 -0.36 -8.98 -34.36
CA CYS A 215 -0.56 -8.85 -32.93
C CYS A 215 -0.85 -10.18 -32.22
N THR A 216 -1.40 -11.19 -32.95
CA THR A 216 -1.81 -12.47 -32.34
C THR A 216 -1.00 -13.66 -32.80
N GLY A 217 -0.15 -13.51 -33.82
CA GLY A 217 0.54 -14.62 -34.49
C GLY A 217 -0.38 -15.50 -35.35
N LYS A 218 -1.71 -15.25 -35.36
CA LYS A 218 -2.72 -16.10 -36.00
C LYS A 218 -3.49 -15.31 -37.07
N ASN A 219 -3.89 -15.98 -38.15
CA ASN A 219 -4.86 -15.37 -39.05
C ASN A 219 -6.26 -15.27 -38.36
N PHE A 220 -7.14 -14.42 -38.89
CA PHE A 220 -8.48 -14.18 -38.32
C PHE A 220 -9.27 -15.46 -38.02
N ARG A 221 -9.31 -16.40 -38.99
CA ARG A 221 -10.08 -17.65 -38.82
C ARG A 221 -9.48 -18.51 -37.71
N GLU A 222 -8.16 -18.58 -37.66
CA GLU A 222 -7.45 -19.33 -36.64
C GLU A 222 -7.64 -18.70 -35.23
N PHE A 223 -7.59 -17.38 -35.15
CA PHE A 223 -7.83 -16.66 -33.92
C PHE A 223 -9.28 -16.83 -33.40
N LEU A 224 -10.26 -16.78 -34.31
CA LEU A 224 -11.67 -17.02 -33.93
C LEU A 224 -11.86 -18.47 -33.45
N CYS A 225 -11.23 -19.47 -34.09
CA CYS A 225 -11.29 -20.85 -33.59
C CYS A 225 -10.60 -21.01 -32.24
N PHE A 226 -9.53 -20.26 -32.01
CA PHE A 226 -8.85 -20.21 -30.72
C PHE A 226 -9.78 -19.69 -29.62
N ALA A 227 -10.37 -18.51 -29.80
CA ALA A 227 -11.31 -17.92 -28.84
C ALA A 227 -12.49 -18.86 -28.51
N ARG A 228 -13.02 -19.56 -29.54
CA ARG A 228 -14.07 -20.56 -29.37
C ARG A 228 -13.64 -21.76 -28.54
N ALA A 229 -12.44 -22.30 -28.82
CA ALA A 229 -11.91 -23.44 -28.08
C ALA A 229 -11.60 -23.06 -26.61
N GLU A 230 -11.03 -21.90 -26.38
CA GLU A 230 -10.78 -21.38 -25.04
C GLU A 230 -12.08 -21.22 -24.25
N ARG A 231 -13.10 -20.56 -24.81
CA ARG A 231 -14.42 -20.40 -24.16
C ARG A 231 -15.17 -21.72 -23.97
N SER A 232 -14.89 -22.75 -24.75
CA SER A 232 -15.49 -24.07 -24.58
C SER A 232 -15.04 -24.78 -23.30
N GLU A 233 -13.88 -24.43 -22.73
CA GLU A 233 -13.36 -25.07 -21.51
C GLU A 233 -14.33 -24.95 -20.35
N ILE A 234 -14.94 -23.76 -20.15
CA ILE A 234 -15.96 -23.55 -19.12
C ILE A 234 -17.12 -24.53 -19.30
N LEU A 235 -17.67 -24.64 -20.51
CA LEU A 235 -18.79 -25.55 -20.78
C LEU A 235 -18.41 -27.03 -20.62
N LEU A 236 -17.16 -27.37 -20.96
CA LEU A 236 -16.63 -28.72 -20.77
C LEU A 236 -16.58 -29.12 -19.30
N LEU A 237 -16.11 -28.24 -18.45
CA LEU A 237 -15.83 -28.55 -17.04
C LEU A 237 -17.04 -28.32 -16.12
N ASP A 238 -17.90 -27.34 -16.44
CA ASP A 238 -19.06 -26.98 -15.62
C ASP A 238 -20.35 -27.70 -16.01
N THR A 239 -20.35 -28.38 -17.17
CA THR A 239 -21.59 -29.06 -17.67
C THR A 239 -21.32 -30.49 -18.16
N ASN A 240 -22.38 -31.29 -18.16
CA ASN A 240 -22.37 -32.63 -18.76
C ASN A 240 -22.89 -32.65 -20.21
N LYS A 241 -22.88 -31.49 -20.90
CA LYS A 241 -23.33 -31.40 -22.31
C LYS A 241 -22.46 -32.31 -23.19
N LYS A 242 -23.09 -32.90 -24.23
CA LYS A 242 -22.37 -33.67 -25.25
C LYS A 242 -21.34 -32.76 -25.97
N ILE A 243 -20.22 -33.31 -26.35
CA ILE A 243 -19.18 -32.57 -27.08
C ILE A 243 -19.72 -31.89 -28.34
N SER A 244 -20.61 -32.56 -29.05
CA SER A 244 -21.31 -31.99 -30.21
C SER A 244 -22.18 -30.79 -29.91
N GLN A 245 -22.79 -30.76 -28.74
CA GLN A 245 -23.61 -29.64 -28.28
C GLN A 245 -22.72 -28.45 -27.93
N ILE A 246 -21.60 -28.70 -27.22
CA ILE A 246 -20.62 -27.67 -26.87
C ILE A 246 -20.02 -27.07 -28.16
N ALA A 247 -19.59 -27.91 -29.10
CA ALA A 247 -19.06 -27.46 -30.40
C ALA A 247 -20.03 -26.47 -31.09
N LYS A 248 -21.31 -26.82 -31.14
CA LYS A 248 -22.35 -25.96 -31.74
C LYS A 248 -22.54 -24.66 -30.94
N GLU A 249 -22.59 -24.75 -29.61
CA GLU A 249 -22.83 -23.61 -28.71
C GLU A 249 -21.71 -22.57 -28.80
N VAL A 250 -20.46 -23.00 -28.94
CA VAL A 250 -19.34 -22.09 -29.13
C VAL A 250 -19.09 -21.68 -30.59
N GLY A 251 -19.99 -22.06 -31.50
CA GLY A 251 -20.01 -21.57 -32.87
C GLY A 251 -19.19 -22.38 -33.90
N PHE A 252 -18.72 -23.60 -33.59
CA PHE A 252 -18.08 -24.47 -34.58
C PHE A 252 -19.14 -25.09 -35.50
N SER A 253 -18.79 -25.22 -36.79
CA SER A 253 -19.64 -25.79 -37.81
C SER A 253 -19.81 -27.32 -37.65
N THR A 254 -18.80 -28.02 -37.15
CA THR A 254 -18.79 -29.47 -36.94
C THR A 254 -18.02 -29.82 -35.67
N THR A 255 -18.39 -30.97 -35.05
CA THR A 255 -17.67 -31.50 -33.88
C THR A 255 -16.21 -31.82 -34.21
N ALA A 256 -15.96 -32.45 -35.35
CA ALA A 256 -14.58 -32.79 -35.78
C ALA A 256 -13.69 -31.53 -35.93
N TYR A 257 -14.26 -30.41 -36.39
CA TYR A 257 -13.53 -29.14 -36.49
C TYR A 257 -13.23 -28.53 -35.14
N TYR A 258 -14.16 -28.65 -34.18
CA TYR A 258 -13.95 -28.26 -32.78
C TYR A 258 -12.84 -29.12 -32.15
N GLU A 259 -12.95 -30.45 -32.21
CA GLU A 259 -11.95 -31.37 -31.62
C GLU A 259 -10.54 -31.12 -32.19
N LYS A 260 -10.44 -30.88 -33.50
CA LYS A 260 -9.15 -30.55 -34.14
C LYS A 260 -8.49 -29.32 -33.51
N TYR A 261 -9.28 -28.25 -33.32
CA TYR A 261 -8.69 -27.01 -32.79
C TYR A 261 -8.52 -27.09 -31.26
N PHE A 262 -9.39 -27.76 -30.56
CA PHE A 262 -9.20 -28.01 -29.13
C PHE A 262 -7.92 -28.80 -28.86
N MET A 263 -7.71 -29.92 -29.57
CA MET A 263 -6.48 -30.70 -29.51
C MET A 263 -5.24 -29.89 -29.88
N LYS A 264 -5.36 -28.96 -30.84
CA LYS A 264 -4.22 -28.11 -31.26
C LYS A 264 -3.65 -27.30 -30.09
N TRP A 265 -4.52 -26.73 -29.23
CA TRP A 265 -4.12 -25.87 -28.12
C TRP A 265 -4.02 -26.59 -26.79
N PHE A 266 -5.05 -27.35 -26.41
CA PHE A 266 -5.07 -28.05 -25.14
C PHE A 266 -4.25 -29.35 -25.11
N LYS A 267 -3.73 -29.79 -26.25
CA LYS A 267 -2.95 -31.03 -26.41
C LYS A 267 -3.65 -32.30 -25.94
N ARG A 268 -4.96 -32.25 -25.78
CA ARG A 268 -5.87 -33.36 -25.36
C ARG A 268 -7.16 -33.28 -26.15
N THR A 269 -7.87 -34.39 -26.23
CA THR A 269 -9.25 -34.33 -26.73
C THR A 269 -10.17 -33.63 -25.75
N PRO A 270 -11.31 -33.06 -26.19
CA PRO A 270 -12.30 -32.47 -25.24
C PRO A 270 -12.76 -33.48 -24.20
N GLU A 271 -12.97 -34.77 -24.57
CA GLU A 271 -13.35 -35.83 -23.65
C GLU A 271 -12.25 -36.10 -22.61
N ASP A 272 -11.01 -36.25 -23.01
CA ASP A 272 -9.88 -36.50 -22.11
C ASP A 272 -9.66 -35.32 -21.19
N HIS A 273 -9.82 -34.10 -21.70
CA HIS A 273 -9.71 -32.87 -20.92
C HIS A 273 -10.79 -32.82 -19.84
N ARG A 274 -12.04 -33.10 -20.20
CA ARG A 274 -13.14 -33.22 -19.25
C ARG A 274 -12.87 -34.27 -18.19
N ALA A 275 -12.52 -35.51 -18.63
CA ALA A 275 -12.29 -36.62 -17.70
C ALA A 275 -11.18 -36.30 -16.69
N HIS A 276 -10.15 -35.57 -17.12
CA HIS A 276 -9.02 -35.21 -16.26
C HIS A 276 -9.35 -34.08 -15.28
N TYR A 277 -9.96 -32.98 -15.75
CA TYR A 277 -10.10 -31.77 -14.95
C TYR A 277 -11.46 -31.64 -14.23
N GLN A 278 -12.52 -32.25 -14.74
CA GLN A 278 -13.85 -32.12 -14.11
C GLN A 278 -13.87 -32.63 -12.66
N THR A 279 -13.05 -33.62 -12.34
CA THR A 279 -12.90 -34.14 -10.98
C THR A 279 -12.11 -33.22 -10.06
N LEU A 280 -11.30 -32.31 -10.62
CA LEU A 280 -10.43 -31.39 -9.91
C LEU A 280 -11.05 -29.99 -9.78
N VAL A 281 -12.30 -29.81 -10.20
CA VAL A 281 -13.01 -28.55 -10.10
C VAL A 281 -13.22 -28.17 -8.64
N LYS A 282 -13.02 -26.91 -8.30
CA LYS A 282 -13.22 -26.36 -6.95
C LYS A 282 -14.61 -26.72 -6.42
N SER A 283 -14.65 -27.49 -5.35
CA SER A 283 -15.86 -27.96 -4.72
C SER A 283 -15.61 -28.27 -3.25
N GLU A 284 -16.65 -28.66 -2.49
CA GLU A 284 -16.47 -29.12 -1.09
C GLU A 284 -15.59 -30.37 -0.99
N THR A 285 -15.56 -31.21 -2.05
CA THR A 285 -14.73 -32.43 -2.10
C THR A 285 -13.29 -32.16 -2.54
N HIS A 286 -13.03 -31.01 -3.17
CA HIS A 286 -11.70 -30.54 -3.56
C HIS A 286 -11.53 -29.09 -3.07
N PRO A 287 -11.40 -28.87 -1.78
CA PRO A 287 -11.14 -27.55 -1.21
C PRO A 287 -9.72 -27.09 -1.56
N GLU A 288 -9.54 -25.78 -1.56
CA GLU A 288 -8.20 -25.21 -1.63
C GLU A 288 -7.34 -25.63 -0.44
N LYS A 289 -6.08 -25.96 -0.71
CA LYS A 289 -5.03 -26.23 0.28
C LYS A 289 -4.11 -25.01 0.33
N ILE A 290 -4.46 -24.06 1.16
CA ILE A 290 -3.70 -22.82 1.35
C ILE A 290 -3.42 -22.57 2.82
N THR A 291 -2.28 -21.98 3.12
CA THR A 291 -1.91 -21.53 4.47
C THR A 291 -1.78 -20.01 4.44
N LEU A 292 -2.69 -19.33 5.15
CA LEU A 292 -2.69 -17.86 5.21
C LEU A 292 -1.45 -17.34 5.94
N ILE A 293 -0.83 -16.33 5.38
CA ILE A 293 0.32 -15.64 5.98
C ILE A 293 -0.17 -14.56 6.96
N GLN A 294 0.43 -14.52 8.14
CA GLN A 294 0.07 -13.52 9.14
C GLN A 294 0.43 -12.11 8.66
N PRO A 295 -0.39 -11.08 8.96
CA PRO A 295 -0.16 -9.70 8.50
C PRO A 295 1.23 -9.15 8.83
N SER A 296 1.78 -9.46 10.00
CA SER A 296 3.12 -9.01 10.41
C SER A 296 4.23 -9.61 9.53
N GLN A 297 4.12 -10.90 9.21
CA GLN A 297 5.06 -11.59 8.32
C GLN A 297 4.92 -11.07 6.88
N ALA A 298 3.70 -10.84 6.43
CA ALA A 298 3.43 -10.26 5.11
C ALA A 298 4.04 -8.85 4.98
N ILE A 299 3.83 -7.98 5.97
CA ILE A 299 4.41 -6.62 6.01
C ILE A 299 5.94 -6.68 5.94
N TYR A 300 6.57 -7.58 6.70
CA TYR A 300 8.03 -7.74 6.66
C TYR A 300 8.53 -8.15 5.28
N LEU A 301 7.90 -9.16 4.67
CA LEU A 301 8.26 -9.64 3.34
C LEU A 301 8.11 -8.54 2.27
N ILE A 302 6.97 -7.84 2.27
CA ILE A 302 6.67 -6.78 1.31
C ILE A 302 7.69 -5.63 1.42
N LYS A 303 8.03 -5.23 2.64
CA LYS A 303 9.04 -4.19 2.87
C LYS A 303 10.42 -4.58 2.33
N ASN A 304 10.82 -5.82 2.52
CA ASN A 304 12.09 -6.33 1.98
C ASN A 304 12.08 -6.34 0.44
N THR A 305 10.99 -6.80 -0.17
CA THR A 305 10.85 -6.81 -1.64
C THR A 305 10.86 -5.40 -2.23
N LEU A 306 10.14 -4.43 -1.61
CA LEU A 306 10.19 -3.03 -2.02
C LEU A 306 11.60 -2.43 -1.90
N SER A 307 12.31 -2.74 -0.82
CA SER A 307 13.70 -2.28 -0.64
C SER A 307 14.64 -2.84 -1.72
N ALA A 308 14.46 -4.10 -2.11
CA ALA A 308 15.25 -4.75 -3.15
C ALA A 308 14.99 -4.13 -4.53
N LEU A 309 13.74 -3.82 -4.87
CA LEU A 309 13.38 -3.16 -6.13
C LEU A 309 14.03 -1.75 -6.21
N ASN A 310 13.97 -0.98 -5.13
CA ASN A 310 14.52 0.37 -5.07
C ASN A 310 16.05 0.42 -5.09
N SER A 311 16.74 -0.64 -4.67
CA SER A 311 18.21 -0.71 -4.70
C SER A 311 18.79 -0.93 -6.10
N GLN A 312 17.98 -1.35 -7.08
CA GLN A 312 18.39 -1.52 -8.48
C GLN A 312 18.33 -0.22 -9.28
N ASP A 313 17.51 0.75 -8.86
CA ASP A 313 17.43 2.09 -9.47
C ASP A 313 18.26 3.13 -8.69
N SER A 314 19.52 3.29 -9.08
CA SER A 314 20.47 4.20 -8.43
C SER A 314 20.17 5.70 -8.59
N ASN A 315 18.98 6.10 -9.07
CA ASN A 315 18.60 7.51 -9.29
C ASN A 315 17.20 7.92 -8.79
N ALA A 316 16.46 7.05 -8.13
CA ALA A 316 15.19 7.44 -7.51
C ALA A 316 15.36 7.48 -5.99
N SER A 317 15.29 8.68 -5.42
CA SER A 317 15.21 8.92 -3.98
C SER A 317 13.86 8.43 -3.43
N ILE A 318 13.68 7.12 -3.31
CA ILE A 318 12.51 6.53 -2.65
C ILE A 318 12.96 6.07 -1.26
N SER A 319 12.20 6.48 -0.28
CA SER A 319 12.39 6.19 1.14
C SER A 319 12.77 4.73 1.37
N ARG A 320 14.00 4.48 1.80
CA ARG A 320 14.44 3.16 2.25
C ARG A 320 13.49 2.67 3.34
N LEU A 321 12.79 1.58 3.09
CA LEU A 321 11.88 0.97 4.06
C LEU A 321 12.61 0.18 5.15
N SER A 322 13.88 -0.15 4.92
CA SER A 322 14.81 -0.64 5.92
C SER A 322 16.06 0.23 5.90
N LEU A 323 16.46 0.69 7.07
CA LEU A 323 17.68 1.46 7.26
C LEU A 323 18.57 0.68 8.22
N GLU A 324 19.74 0.29 7.74
CA GLU A 324 20.78 -0.29 8.57
C GLU A 324 21.66 0.85 9.08
N ILE A 325 21.74 1.02 10.39
CA ILE A 325 22.52 2.07 11.03
C ILE A 325 23.69 1.41 11.74
N ASP A 326 24.90 1.61 11.23
CA ASP A 326 26.10 1.19 11.93
C ASP A 326 26.40 2.17 13.07
N VAL A 327 26.34 1.67 14.29
CA VAL A 327 26.65 2.40 15.52
C VAL A 327 28.09 2.22 15.99
N ASN A 328 28.93 1.44 15.26
CA ASN A 328 30.33 1.24 15.62
C ASN A 328 31.15 2.49 15.32
N GLU A 329 31.85 2.96 16.34
CA GLU A 329 32.66 4.20 16.27
C GLU A 329 34.07 3.96 15.71
N LYS A 330 34.48 2.73 15.48
CA LYS A 330 35.86 2.40 15.07
C LYS A 330 36.25 2.91 13.69
N ASP A 331 35.28 3.19 12.85
CA ASP A 331 35.48 3.62 11.46
C ASP A 331 35.10 5.11 11.23
N ARG A 332 34.84 5.87 12.30
CA ARG A 332 34.51 7.30 12.19
C ARG A 332 35.73 8.17 12.36
N ASP A 333 35.79 9.27 11.60
CA ASP A 333 36.73 10.36 11.83
C ASP A 333 36.64 10.84 13.28
N PRO A 334 37.76 11.26 13.91
CA PRO A 334 37.83 11.57 15.34
C PRO A 334 37.14 12.89 15.74
N GLU A 335 36.09 13.30 15.05
CA GLU A 335 35.26 14.41 15.51
C GLU A 335 34.48 14.02 16.77
N PRO A 336 34.46 14.88 17.80
CA PRO A 336 33.70 14.59 19.01
C PRO A 336 32.21 14.46 18.67
N LEU A 337 31.57 13.42 19.22
CA LEU A 337 30.14 13.20 19.02
C LEU A 337 29.33 14.42 19.49
N LYS A 338 28.38 14.84 18.69
CA LYS A 338 27.53 15.98 18.99
C LYS A 338 26.66 15.70 20.22
N PRO A 339 26.69 16.56 21.25
CA PRO A 339 25.85 16.36 22.41
C PRO A 339 24.36 16.50 22.04
N PHE A 340 23.51 15.79 22.75
CA PHE A 340 22.05 15.92 22.68
C PHE A 340 21.52 16.32 24.05
N TYR A 341 21.29 17.61 24.22
CA TYR A 341 20.73 18.17 25.45
C TYR A 341 19.55 19.07 25.14
N HIS A 342 18.59 19.10 26.06
CA HIS A 342 17.51 20.06 26.04
C HIS A 342 17.16 20.45 27.47
N THR A 343 16.84 21.71 27.66
CA THR A 343 16.34 22.27 28.90
C THR A 343 14.84 22.51 28.78
N LEU A 344 14.06 21.86 29.63
CA LEU A 344 12.62 22.02 29.67
C LEU A 344 12.23 23.06 30.71
N GLU A 345 11.65 24.17 30.27
CA GLU A 345 10.95 25.14 31.10
C GLU A 345 9.45 24.93 31.03
N ILE A 346 8.81 24.80 32.19
CA ILE A 346 7.35 24.73 32.28
C ILE A 346 6.81 26.02 32.92
N GLN A 347 5.90 26.68 32.22
CA GLN A 347 5.19 27.84 32.68
C GLN A 347 3.88 27.41 33.34
N ILE A 348 3.67 27.83 34.58
CA ILE A 348 2.47 27.54 35.38
C ILE A 348 1.93 28.85 36.00
N THR A 349 0.65 28.81 36.37
CA THR A 349 -0.05 29.91 37.09
C THR A 349 -0.63 29.43 38.41
N THR A 350 -1.04 30.34 39.24
CA THR A 350 -1.79 30.03 40.47
C THR A 350 -3.11 29.31 40.17
N GLU A 351 -3.74 29.60 39.03
CA GLU A 351 -4.94 28.92 38.56
C GLU A 351 -4.68 27.44 38.24
N ASP A 352 -3.53 27.09 37.69
CA ASP A 352 -3.14 25.71 37.45
C ASP A 352 -3.03 24.91 38.75
N TYR A 353 -2.47 25.53 39.77
CA TYR A 353 -2.41 24.90 41.11
C TYR A 353 -3.79 24.71 41.74
N ARG A 354 -4.67 25.69 41.62
CA ARG A 354 -6.05 25.56 42.11
C ARG A 354 -6.82 24.47 41.35
N ALA A 355 -6.59 24.33 40.06
CA ALA A 355 -7.29 23.37 39.23
C ALA A 355 -6.77 21.93 39.39
N LEU A 356 -5.46 21.76 39.56
CA LEU A 356 -4.81 20.45 39.58
C LEU A 356 -4.49 19.94 40.99
N GLY A 357 -4.38 20.82 41.98
CA GLY A 357 -4.03 20.45 43.35
C GLY A 357 -2.74 19.63 43.43
N ALA A 358 -2.78 18.53 44.18
CA ALA A 358 -1.63 17.61 44.29
C ALA A 358 -1.22 16.95 42.96
N GLY A 359 -2.10 16.90 41.96
CA GLY A 359 -1.81 16.38 40.61
C GLY A 359 -0.79 17.23 39.87
N LEU A 360 -0.62 18.51 40.21
CA LEU A 360 0.39 19.39 39.63
C LEU A 360 1.80 18.84 39.86
N ILE A 361 2.14 18.51 41.09
CA ILE A 361 3.47 17.97 41.43
C ILE A 361 3.73 16.66 40.69
N HIS A 362 2.73 15.77 40.63
CA HIS A 362 2.87 14.51 39.89
C HIS A 362 3.13 14.73 38.40
N LEU A 363 2.50 15.71 37.74
CA LEU A 363 2.77 16.03 36.33
C LEU A 363 4.18 16.60 36.15
N LEU A 364 4.63 17.48 37.05
CA LEU A 364 5.98 18.02 37.01
C LEU A 364 7.05 16.94 37.22
N ASP A 365 6.81 16.00 38.16
CA ASP A 365 7.71 14.86 38.40
C ASP A 365 7.82 13.94 37.18
N GLN A 366 6.75 13.81 36.40
CA GLN A 366 6.79 13.06 35.16
C GLN A 366 7.60 13.76 34.06
N LEU A 367 7.38 15.06 33.86
CA LEU A 367 8.03 15.86 32.82
C LEU A 367 9.46 16.26 33.17
N LYS A 368 9.81 16.30 34.47
CA LYS A 368 11.16 16.65 35.00
C LYS A 368 11.70 17.95 34.42
N PRO A 369 10.99 19.08 34.55
CA PRO A 369 11.49 20.35 34.03
C PRO A 369 12.78 20.77 34.73
N ALA A 370 13.68 21.36 33.98
CA ALA A 370 14.89 21.98 34.53
C ALA A 370 14.57 23.31 35.22
N LYS A 371 13.47 23.97 34.80
CA LYS A 371 13.07 25.27 35.27
C LYS A 371 11.55 25.38 35.28
N ILE A 372 11.00 25.99 36.30
CA ILE A 372 9.58 26.34 36.40
C ILE A 372 9.45 27.86 36.43
N SER A 373 8.70 28.41 35.51
CA SER A 373 8.32 29.84 35.53
C SER A 373 6.90 30.01 36.08
N LEU A 374 6.83 30.56 37.26
CA LEU A 374 5.55 30.92 37.88
C LEU A 374 5.11 32.29 37.33
N LEU A 375 4.08 32.26 36.50
CA LEU A 375 3.50 33.45 35.88
C LEU A 375 2.41 34.04 36.82
N ASN A 376 2.58 35.27 37.23
CA ASN A 376 1.63 35.97 38.07
C ASN A 376 0.92 37.08 37.30
N SER A 377 -0.41 37.10 37.43
CA SER A 377 -1.23 38.23 36.95
C SER A 377 -1.38 39.29 38.07
N GLU A 378 -1.71 40.52 37.65
CA GLU A 378 -2.00 41.61 38.62
C GLU A 378 -3.21 41.31 39.54
N SER A 379 -4.03 40.34 39.16
CA SER A 379 -5.19 39.90 39.95
C SER A 379 -4.90 38.78 40.95
N ASP A 380 -3.69 38.18 40.92
CA ASP A 380 -3.32 37.12 41.84
C ASP A 380 -3.02 37.69 43.24
N ARG A 381 -3.45 36.96 44.28
CA ARG A 381 -3.11 37.35 45.66
C ARG A 381 -1.65 36.99 45.93
N ASP A 382 -0.90 37.93 46.47
CA ASP A 382 0.54 37.70 46.77
C ASP A 382 0.75 36.52 47.73
N GLU A 383 -0.18 36.23 48.60
CA GLU A 383 -0.18 35.09 49.52
C GLU A 383 -0.23 33.75 48.76
N ASP A 384 -1.12 33.63 47.77
CA ASP A 384 -1.29 32.42 46.95
C ASP A 384 -0.02 32.15 46.09
N VAL A 385 0.52 33.21 45.48
CA VAL A 385 1.74 33.17 44.69
C VAL A 385 2.95 32.73 45.54
N SER A 386 3.05 33.29 46.76
CA SER A 386 4.14 33.00 47.70
C SER A 386 4.03 31.57 48.25
N ALA A 387 2.82 31.09 48.54
CA ALA A 387 2.59 29.73 48.99
C ALA A 387 2.94 28.71 47.93
N LEU A 388 2.51 28.93 46.69
CA LEU A 388 2.85 28.04 45.55
C LEU A 388 4.35 28.06 45.27
N TYR A 389 4.98 29.25 45.28
CA TYR A 389 6.43 29.37 45.07
C TYR A 389 7.23 28.57 46.11
N SER A 390 6.86 28.69 47.40
CA SER A 390 7.50 27.92 48.48
C SER A 390 7.28 26.43 48.32
N CYS A 391 6.06 26.00 48.04
CA CYS A 391 5.71 24.60 47.81
C CYS A 391 6.55 23.96 46.69
N LEU A 392 6.72 24.65 45.57
CA LEU A 392 7.51 24.15 44.45
C LEU A 392 9.01 24.11 44.75
N ARG A 393 9.52 25.08 45.51
CA ARG A 393 10.93 25.06 45.95
C ARG A 393 11.22 23.96 46.97
N ASP A 394 10.28 23.74 47.88
CA ASP A 394 10.41 22.66 48.89
C ASP A 394 10.45 21.28 48.27
N THR A 395 9.85 21.10 47.08
CA THR A 395 9.96 19.87 46.27
C THR A 395 11.26 19.78 45.44
N GLY A 396 12.13 20.79 45.54
CA GLY A 396 13.46 20.78 44.90
C GLY A 396 13.52 21.36 43.49
N TYR A 397 12.44 21.94 42.96
CA TYR A 397 12.44 22.56 41.65
C TYR A 397 13.14 23.94 41.65
N TYR A 398 13.80 24.26 40.53
CA TYR A 398 14.27 25.60 40.26
C TYR A 398 13.11 26.47 39.76
N VAL A 399 12.66 27.41 40.56
CA VAL A 399 11.48 28.23 40.30
C VAL A 399 11.84 29.70 40.18
N ILE A 400 11.40 30.35 39.11
CA ILE A 400 11.49 31.79 38.93
C ILE A 400 10.09 32.41 38.91
N ARG A 401 9.97 33.64 39.39
CA ARG A 401 8.72 34.44 39.28
C ARG A 401 8.84 35.34 38.06
N SER A 402 7.85 35.31 37.19
CA SER A 402 7.79 36.16 35.99
C SER A 402 6.42 36.86 35.97
N PRO A 403 6.36 38.19 35.72
CA PRO A 403 5.10 38.86 35.52
C PRO A 403 4.42 38.32 34.25
N LEU A 404 3.11 38.19 34.29
CA LEU A 404 2.29 37.88 33.12
C LEU A 404 2.23 39.17 32.28
N SER A 405 3.26 39.44 31.47
CA SER A 405 3.26 40.58 30.54
C SER A 405 2.15 40.39 29.50
N GLY A 406 1.53 41.50 29.07
CA GLY A 406 0.46 41.47 28.06
C GLY A 406 0.82 40.74 26.75
N ASP A 407 2.11 40.72 26.42
CA ASP A 407 2.67 39.97 25.28
C ASP A 407 2.73 38.46 25.57
N ALA A 408 2.80 37.99 26.79
CA ALA A 408 2.71 36.56 27.12
C ALA A 408 1.34 35.95 26.76
N ARG A 409 0.32 36.74 26.52
CA ARG A 409 -0.94 36.30 25.91
C ARG A 409 -0.79 36.02 24.41
N GLN A 410 0.25 36.55 23.74
CA GLN A 410 0.44 36.44 22.30
C GLN A 410 1.46 35.38 21.85
N VAL A 411 2.24 34.79 22.76
CA VAL A 411 2.99 33.57 22.42
C VAL A 411 2.03 32.40 22.46
N ILE A 412 1.04 32.47 21.60
CA ILE A 412 0.15 31.35 21.29
C ILE A 412 0.99 30.37 20.50
N SER A 413 1.67 29.48 21.22
CA SER A 413 2.42 28.39 20.64
C SER A 413 1.41 27.34 20.16
N TYR A 414 0.82 27.59 19.01
CA TYR A 414 0.00 26.60 18.31
C TYR A 414 0.84 25.34 18.07
N GLY A 415 0.23 24.17 18.09
CA GLY A 415 0.88 22.92 17.76
C GLY A 415 1.00 21.92 18.92
N ASN A 416 0.66 22.30 20.15
CA ASN A 416 0.63 21.35 21.28
C ASN A 416 -0.57 20.41 21.27
N ASP A 417 -1.56 20.63 20.41
CA ASP A 417 -2.67 19.70 20.20
C ASP A 417 -2.23 18.43 19.43
N SER A 418 -1.05 18.45 18.83
CA SER A 418 -0.45 17.35 18.09
C SER A 418 1.00 17.10 18.52
N ILE A 419 1.63 16.05 18.00
CA ILE A 419 3.06 15.76 18.21
C ILE A 419 3.98 16.55 17.28
N ALA A 420 3.44 17.33 16.34
CA ALA A 420 4.24 18.04 15.32
C ALA A 420 5.25 19.02 15.95
N LYS A 421 4.85 19.77 16.98
CA LYS A 421 5.76 20.70 17.66
C LYS A 421 6.89 19.99 18.41
N PRO A 422 6.65 18.94 19.22
CA PRO A 422 7.73 18.14 19.80
C PRO A 422 8.69 17.55 18.77
N ILE A 423 8.21 17.11 17.61
CA ILE A 423 9.05 16.60 16.53
C ILE A 423 9.93 17.71 15.93
N ASN A 424 9.39 18.92 15.72
CA ASN A 424 10.17 20.05 15.26
C ASN A 424 11.28 20.44 16.26
N ILE A 425 10.96 20.41 17.57
CA ILE A 425 11.95 20.67 18.62
C ILE A 425 13.04 19.60 18.63
N LEU A 426 12.67 18.33 18.41
CA LEU A 426 13.63 17.24 18.24
C LEU A 426 14.58 17.54 17.07
N ASP A 427 14.08 17.94 15.92
CA ASP A 427 14.85 18.27 14.73
C ASP A 427 15.78 19.49 14.96
N GLU A 428 15.27 20.52 15.63
CA GLU A 428 16.08 21.68 16.06
C GLU A 428 17.19 21.25 17.04
N THR A 429 16.91 20.37 17.99
CA THR A 429 17.91 19.87 18.95
C THR A 429 18.98 19.02 18.25
N ILE A 430 18.60 18.19 17.30
CA ILE A 430 19.54 17.43 16.47
C ILE A 430 20.46 18.38 15.71
N SER A 431 19.92 19.46 15.18
CA SER A 431 20.66 20.43 14.37
C SER A 431 21.59 21.31 15.21
N SER A 432 21.13 21.81 16.36
CA SER A 432 21.90 22.73 17.23
C SER A 432 22.75 22.03 18.30
N GLY A 433 22.32 20.84 18.74
CA GLY A 433 22.93 20.09 19.86
C GLY A 433 22.41 20.52 21.24
N ASP A 434 21.81 21.69 21.37
CA ASP A 434 21.24 22.24 22.60
C ASP A 434 20.02 23.09 22.25
N THR A 435 18.91 22.88 22.97
CA THR A 435 17.64 23.60 22.74
C THR A 435 16.94 23.90 24.05
N GLU A 436 16.52 25.14 24.24
CA GLU A 436 15.66 25.55 25.33
C GLU A 436 14.19 25.43 24.92
N ILE A 437 13.44 24.58 25.61
CA ILE A 437 12.03 24.32 25.36
C ILE A 437 11.19 25.01 26.44
N SER A 438 10.42 26.01 26.07
CA SER A 438 9.48 26.67 26.96
C SER A 438 8.05 26.35 26.56
N MET A 439 7.22 25.89 27.54
CA MET A 439 5.82 25.54 27.29
C MET A 439 4.92 25.87 28.45
N ARG A 440 3.64 26.13 28.20
CA ARG A 440 2.60 26.17 29.21
C ARG A 440 2.17 24.77 29.61
N LEU A 441 1.93 24.56 30.91
CA LEU A 441 1.42 23.28 31.39
C LEU A 441 -0.03 23.07 30.96
N ARG A 442 -0.92 24.00 31.18
CA ARG A 442 -2.37 23.88 31.01
C ARG A 442 -2.93 24.95 30.08
N ASP A 443 -3.98 24.59 29.33
CA ASP A 443 -4.77 25.54 28.57
C ASP A 443 -5.56 26.45 29.51
N HIS A 444 -5.66 27.73 29.17
CA HIS A 444 -6.42 28.74 29.91
C HIS A 444 -7.64 29.18 29.10
N GLY A 445 -8.72 29.53 29.83
CA GLY A 445 -9.98 29.95 29.24
C GLY A 445 -10.98 28.82 29.04
N ASP A 446 -12.22 29.19 28.85
CA ASP A 446 -13.31 28.28 28.59
C ASP A 446 -13.33 27.90 27.12
N GLY A 447 -12.41 27.06 26.64
CA GLY A 447 -12.33 26.60 25.26
C GLY A 447 -13.64 26.11 24.64
N GLY A 448 -14.74 26.50 25.24
CA GLY A 448 -16.07 26.11 24.87
C GLY A 448 -16.24 24.60 25.02
N ARG A 449 -16.96 23.97 24.10
CA ARG A 449 -17.20 22.52 24.09
C ARG A 449 -16.12 21.72 23.36
N ARG A 450 -14.99 22.35 23.00
CA ARG A 450 -13.92 21.69 22.20
C ARG A 450 -12.81 21.21 23.11
N LEU A 451 -12.40 19.96 22.94
CA LEU A 451 -11.33 19.35 23.72
C LEU A 451 -9.94 19.85 23.28
N LEU A 452 -9.71 20.00 21.97
CA LEU A 452 -8.49 20.51 21.37
C LEU A 452 -8.86 21.71 20.49
N TYR A 453 -8.35 22.90 20.81
CA TYR A 453 -8.77 24.15 20.16
C TYR A 453 -7.61 25.14 19.92
N GLY A 454 -6.37 24.62 19.88
CA GLY A 454 -5.22 25.42 19.47
C GLY A 454 -4.55 26.21 20.58
N GLN A 455 -4.80 25.86 21.84
CA GLN A 455 -4.16 26.50 23.00
C GLN A 455 -2.75 25.97 23.25
N SER A 456 -1.94 26.75 23.96
CA SER A 456 -0.51 26.49 24.15
C SER A 456 -0.18 25.46 25.23
N GLY A 457 -1.14 25.03 26.05
CA GLY A 457 -0.92 24.03 27.09
C GLY A 457 -0.67 22.63 26.53
N VAL A 458 0.07 21.83 27.28
CA VAL A 458 0.28 20.40 26.98
C VAL A 458 -0.80 19.51 27.60
N ILE A 459 -1.60 20.06 28.48
CA ILE A 459 -2.85 19.47 28.97
C ILE A 459 -4.00 20.45 28.72
N THR A 460 -5.21 19.93 28.57
CA THR A 460 -6.42 20.75 28.41
C THR A 460 -6.76 21.44 29.71
N HIS A 461 -7.65 22.44 29.68
CA HIS A 461 -8.14 23.11 30.88
C HIS A 461 -8.79 22.15 31.90
N ASN A 462 -9.30 21.00 31.45
CA ASN A 462 -9.86 19.93 32.29
C ASN A 462 -8.82 18.90 32.76
N GLY A 463 -7.52 19.11 32.52
CA GLY A 463 -6.45 18.23 32.95
C GLY A 463 -6.21 17.02 32.08
N ILE A 464 -6.81 16.93 30.88
CA ILE A 464 -6.58 15.83 29.93
C ILE A 464 -5.24 16.04 29.19
N LYS A 465 -4.35 15.05 29.23
CA LYS A 465 -3.06 15.08 28.54
C LYS A 465 -3.24 15.07 27.03
N LYS A 466 -2.63 16.03 26.34
CA LYS A 466 -2.63 16.13 24.88
C LYS A 466 -1.57 15.19 24.27
N PRO A 467 -1.61 14.89 22.95
CA PRO A 467 -0.56 14.10 22.29
C PRO A 467 0.85 14.65 22.51
N SER A 468 1.01 15.99 22.49
CA SER A 468 2.29 16.65 22.78
C SER A 468 2.84 16.36 24.17
N TYR A 469 1.99 16.20 25.19
CA TYR A 469 2.43 15.84 26.54
C TYR A 469 3.28 14.56 26.54
N TYR A 470 2.80 13.51 25.87
CA TYR A 470 3.50 12.23 25.82
C TYR A 470 4.80 12.32 25.00
N ALA A 471 4.81 13.12 23.94
CA ALA A 471 6.03 13.36 23.17
C ALA A 471 7.09 14.10 24.01
N TYR A 472 6.71 15.15 24.74
CA TYR A 472 7.63 15.84 25.65
C TYR A 472 8.09 14.94 26.80
N LEU A 473 7.22 14.09 27.32
CA LEU A 473 7.58 13.10 28.32
C LEU A 473 8.66 12.14 27.83
N LEU A 474 8.60 11.74 26.57
CA LEU A 474 9.64 10.91 25.95
C LEU A 474 10.93 11.71 25.73
N LEU A 475 10.82 12.90 25.15
CA LEU A 475 11.98 13.78 24.92
C LEU A 475 12.73 14.11 26.22
N SER A 476 12.02 14.36 27.32
CA SER A 476 12.63 14.69 28.62
C SER A 476 13.54 13.58 29.20
N ARG A 477 13.43 12.36 28.65
CA ARG A 477 14.24 11.19 29.07
C ARG A 477 15.47 10.96 28.21
N LEU A 478 15.57 11.65 27.08
CA LEU A 478 16.65 11.48 26.13
C LEU A 478 17.82 12.38 26.50
N ARG A 479 18.98 11.79 26.70
CA ARG A 479 20.25 12.50 26.97
C ARG A 479 21.40 11.66 26.45
N GLY A 480 22.46 12.28 25.98
CA GLY A 480 23.66 11.62 25.55
C GLY A 480 24.31 12.28 24.36
N HIS A 481 24.84 11.46 23.45
CA HIS A 481 25.52 11.95 22.26
C HIS A 481 24.88 11.37 21.01
N ILE A 482 24.71 12.20 20.00
CA ILE A 482 24.13 11.78 18.71
C ILE A 482 25.17 10.93 17.99
N VAL A 483 24.79 9.68 17.69
CA VAL A 483 25.62 8.73 16.96
C VAL A 483 25.29 8.73 15.48
N ALA A 484 24.01 8.78 15.16
CA ALA A 484 23.53 8.85 13.79
C ALA A 484 22.18 9.56 13.74
N HIS A 485 21.93 10.33 12.71
CA HIS A 485 20.63 10.96 12.49
C HIS A 485 20.39 11.21 11.01
N ASP A 486 19.11 11.30 10.66
CA ASP A 486 18.61 11.74 9.36
C ASP A 486 17.22 12.35 9.57
N LYS A 487 16.57 12.76 8.50
CA LYS A 487 15.23 13.40 8.52
C LYS A 487 14.17 12.62 9.31
N TYR A 488 14.29 11.30 9.44
CA TYR A 488 13.27 10.42 10.01
C TYR A 488 13.73 9.61 11.21
N TYR A 489 14.98 9.76 11.64
CA TYR A 489 15.48 9.05 12.80
C TYR A 489 16.64 9.78 13.49
N CYS A 490 16.80 9.46 14.77
CA CYS A 490 17.97 9.87 15.56
C CYS A 490 18.39 8.72 16.47
N VAL A 491 19.67 8.41 16.51
CA VAL A 491 20.28 7.44 17.42
C VAL A 491 21.18 8.20 18.39
N ILE A 492 20.88 8.06 19.67
CA ILE A 492 21.59 8.73 20.77
C ILE A 492 22.23 7.66 21.64
N ARG A 493 23.53 7.76 21.89
CA ARG A 493 24.22 6.95 22.90
C ARG A 493 24.06 7.63 24.26
N ALA A 494 23.55 6.91 25.25
CA ALA A 494 23.17 7.46 26.54
C ALA A 494 24.36 8.01 27.35
N ASP A 495 25.55 7.39 27.21
CA ASP A 495 26.77 7.74 27.93
C ASP A 495 27.97 7.20 27.14
N GLU A 496 29.13 7.86 27.21
CA GLU A 496 30.36 7.46 26.50
C GLU A 496 30.83 6.03 26.83
N ASN A 497 30.54 5.56 28.04
CA ASN A 497 30.93 4.25 28.51
C ASN A 497 29.78 3.22 28.54
N SER A 498 28.58 3.57 28.04
CA SER A 498 27.41 2.71 28.11
C SER A 498 27.08 2.09 26.74
N PRO A 499 26.79 0.78 26.67
CA PRO A 499 26.28 0.16 25.44
C PRO A 499 24.79 0.46 25.19
N ARG A 500 24.20 1.47 25.85
CA ARG A 500 22.78 1.80 25.71
C ARG A 500 22.59 2.86 24.63
N TYR A 501 21.70 2.57 23.71
CA TYR A 501 21.30 3.49 22.66
C TYR A 501 19.79 3.78 22.77
N PHE A 502 19.41 5.01 22.50
CA PHE A 502 18.05 5.41 22.25
C PHE A 502 17.88 5.56 20.75
N VAL A 503 16.93 4.83 20.17
CA VAL A 503 16.56 4.96 18.76
C VAL A 503 15.21 5.63 18.70
N ILE A 504 15.14 6.77 18.05
CA ILE A 504 13.92 7.53 17.85
C ILE A 504 13.65 7.53 16.35
N THR A 505 12.45 7.09 15.97
CA THR A 505 11.97 7.21 14.61
C THR A 505 10.75 8.10 14.59
N TYR A 506 10.69 9.02 13.64
CA TYR A 506 9.59 9.96 13.52
C TYR A 506 9.33 10.31 12.05
N ASN A 507 8.07 10.64 11.75
CA ASN A 507 7.70 11.14 10.44
C ASN A 507 7.47 12.65 10.55
N TYR A 508 8.47 13.43 10.12
CA TYR A 508 8.39 14.87 10.08
C TYR A 508 7.95 15.35 8.69
N ASN A 509 6.93 16.19 8.69
CA ASN A 509 6.45 16.83 7.48
C ASN A 509 6.26 18.33 7.74
N ASP A 510 7.00 19.16 7.01
CA ASP A 510 6.98 20.62 7.13
C ASP A 510 5.59 21.20 6.89
N ASP A 511 4.82 20.65 5.96
CA ASP A 511 3.47 21.11 5.65
C ASP A 511 2.53 20.89 6.83
N ILE A 512 2.57 19.71 7.45
CA ILE A 512 1.79 19.40 8.66
C ILE A 512 2.20 20.32 9.81
N TYR A 513 3.50 20.55 9.99
CA TYR A 513 3.99 21.44 11.03
C TYR A 513 3.52 22.89 10.79
N ASN A 514 3.62 23.38 9.57
CA ASN A 514 3.15 24.72 9.20
C ASN A 514 1.63 24.85 9.33
N MET A 515 0.87 23.82 9.00
CA MET A 515 -0.57 23.75 9.25
C MET A 515 -0.88 23.82 10.76
N CYS A 516 -0.07 23.18 11.60
CA CYS A 516 -0.23 23.26 13.05
C CYS A 516 0.11 24.64 13.64
N LYS A 517 0.94 25.43 12.97
CA LYS A 517 1.22 26.85 13.36
C LYS A 517 0.04 27.77 13.09
N SER A 518 -0.71 27.53 12.04
CA SER A 518 -1.88 28.33 11.69
C SER A 518 -3.14 27.73 12.31
N SER A 519 -3.56 28.25 13.47
CA SER A 519 -4.71 27.72 14.26
C SER A 519 -6.04 27.66 13.50
N ALA A 520 -6.17 28.38 12.39
CA ALA A 520 -7.39 28.43 11.61
C ALA A 520 -7.57 27.23 10.69
N SER A 521 -6.49 26.55 10.27
CA SER A 521 -6.56 25.55 9.18
C SER A 521 -6.88 24.13 9.65
N ILE A 522 -6.45 23.72 10.85
CA ILE A 522 -6.72 22.36 11.37
C ILE A 522 -8.21 22.12 11.61
N TYR A 523 -8.95 23.17 11.95
CA TYR A 523 -10.38 23.09 12.23
C TYR A 523 -11.27 23.46 11.03
N GLN A 524 -10.69 23.96 9.94
CA GLN A 524 -11.39 24.29 8.70
C GLN A 524 -11.26 23.21 7.63
N ALA A 525 -10.28 22.32 7.75
CA ALA A 525 -10.17 21.14 6.86
C ALA A 525 -11.22 20.10 7.32
N LYS A 526 -12.41 20.21 6.77
CA LYS A 526 -13.45 19.18 6.81
C LYS A 526 -13.32 18.28 5.58
#